data_9a46039c75ae0241c44f22cc3469df69
#
_entry.id   9a46039c75ae0241c44f22cc3469df69
#
_cell.length_a   1.000
_cell.length_b   1.000
_cell.length_c   1.000
_cell.angle_alpha   90.00
_cell.angle_beta   90.00
_cell.angle_gamma   90.00
#
_symmetry.space_group_name_H-M   'P 1'
#
loop_
_entity.id
_entity.type
_entity.pdbx_description
1 polymer ?
#
loop_
_entity_poly.entity_id
_entity_poly.type
_entity_poly.pdbx_seq_one_letter_code
_entity_poly.pdbx_strand_id
1 'polypeptide(L)'
;MATIIFLVVAVVIVWVVFIYNLFVRDKNLIKEAWSGIDVQLKRRHNLVPNLVESVRGYSKYEKNLFEDITRKRSEAVKVESIKEKAPAESDLSGMLKSLFVVAENYPDLKASQNFLDLQNQLVEIEDQLQYARRYYNGAVRNYNIRVESFPSNIIARIFDYKQDNFFEISLATERVTPEVKI
;
A
#
# COMPACT_ATOMS: atom_id res chain seq x y z
N MET A 1 -49.59 -24.80 -5.82
CA MET A 1 -48.29 -25.05 -6.47
C MET A 1 -47.72 -23.78 -7.10
N ALA A 2 -48.44 -23.06 -7.99
CA ALA A 2 -47.94 -21.82 -8.63
C ALA A 2 -47.55 -20.72 -7.62
N THR A 3 -48.31 -20.50 -6.55
CA THR A 3 -48.02 -19.53 -5.49
C THR A 3 -46.73 -19.83 -4.73
N ILE A 4 -46.43 -21.10 -4.47
CA ILE A 4 -45.20 -21.52 -3.80
C ILE A 4 -44.00 -21.27 -4.71
N ILE A 5 -44.10 -21.59 -6.01
CA ILE A 5 -43.06 -21.36 -6.99
C ILE A 5 -42.78 -19.86 -7.09
N PHE A 6 -43.80 -19.01 -7.18
CA PHE A 6 -43.66 -17.55 -7.23
C PHE A 6 -42.94 -17.02 -5.98
N LEU A 7 -43.29 -17.52 -4.79
CA LEU A 7 -42.66 -17.13 -3.52
C LEU A 7 -41.17 -17.50 -3.49
N VAL A 8 -40.80 -18.71 -3.94
CA VAL A 8 -39.43 -19.17 -4.02
C VAL A 8 -38.62 -18.29 -4.99
N VAL A 9 -39.17 -18.00 -6.17
CA VAL A 9 -38.51 -17.13 -7.15
C VAL A 9 -38.29 -15.72 -6.60
N ALA A 10 -39.28 -15.15 -5.92
CA ALA A 10 -39.16 -13.85 -5.29
C ALA A 10 -38.03 -13.79 -4.25
N VAL A 11 -37.93 -14.82 -3.38
CA VAL A 11 -36.86 -14.94 -2.38
C VAL A 11 -35.49 -15.04 -3.05
N VAL A 12 -35.37 -15.83 -4.11
CA VAL A 12 -34.11 -15.94 -4.86
C VAL A 12 -33.71 -14.62 -5.47
N ILE A 13 -34.63 -13.86 -6.07
CA ILE A 13 -34.34 -12.53 -6.63
C ILE A 13 -33.86 -11.58 -5.54
N VAL A 14 -34.54 -11.50 -4.42
CA VAL A 14 -34.16 -10.65 -3.29
C VAL A 14 -32.76 -11.02 -2.79
N TRP A 15 -32.47 -12.32 -2.68
CA TRP A 15 -31.14 -12.79 -2.28
C TRP A 15 -30.06 -12.40 -3.29
N VAL A 16 -30.30 -12.54 -4.60
CA VAL A 16 -29.35 -12.12 -5.67
C VAL A 16 -29.05 -10.63 -5.56
N VAL A 17 -30.09 -9.79 -5.42
CA VAL A 17 -29.92 -8.34 -5.28
C VAL A 17 -29.12 -8.00 -4.03
N PHE A 18 -29.39 -8.67 -2.92
CA PHE A 18 -28.64 -8.47 -1.66
C PHE A 18 -27.16 -8.79 -1.82
N ILE A 19 -26.81 -9.96 -2.38
CA ILE A 19 -25.40 -10.35 -2.60
C ILE A 19 -24.71 -9.42 -3.60
N TYR A 20 -25.39 -9.02 -4.68
CA TYR A 20 -24.85 -8.05 -5.63
C TYR A 20 -24.46 -6.72 -4.94
N ASN A 21 -25.35 -6.19 -4.12
CA ASN A 21 -25.09 -4.95 -3.38
C ASN A 21 -23.91 -5.09 -2.38
N LEU A 22 -23.72 -6.28 -1.80
CA LEU A 22 -22.53 -6.55 -0.97
C LEU A 22 -21.25 -6.50 -1.79
N PHE A 23 -21.21 -7.03 -3.02
CA PHE A 23 -20.06 -6.91 -3.91
C PHE A 23 -19.76 -5.45 -4.27
N VAL A 24 -20.79 -4.67 -4.60
CA VAL A 24 -20.64 -3.24 -4.89
C VAL A 24 -20.05 -2.49 -3.69
N ARG A 25 -20.56 -2.77 -2.48
CA ARG A 25 -20.06 -2.18 -1.25
C ARG A 25 -18.59 -2.53 -1.01
N ASP A 26 -18.24 -3.81 -1.13
CA ASP A 26 -16.87 -4.26 -0.87
C ASP A 26 -15.87 -3.67 -1.91
N LYS A 27 -16.27 -3.54 -3.18
CA LYS A 27 -15.47 -2.86 -4.21
C LYS A 27 -15.24 -1.38 -3.89
N ASN A 28 -16.26 -0.69 -3.39
CA ASN A 28 -16.11 0.71 -2.99
C ASN A 28 -15.22 0.84 -1.75
N LEU A 29 -15.32 -0.08 -0.79
CA LEU A 29 -14.45 -0.13 0.38
C LEU A 29 -12.97 -0.33 0.00
N ILE A 30 -12.69 -1.18 -1.00
CA ILE A 30 -11.33 -1.35 -1.55
C ILE A 30 -10.81 -0.05 -2.16
N LYS A 31 -11.64 0.67 -2.94
CA LYS A 31 -11.26 1.96 -3.53
C LYS A 31 -10.98 3.03 -2.47
N GLU A 32 -11.82 3.09 -1.44
CA GLU A 32 -11.64 3.99 -0.30
C GLU A 32 -10.32 3.68 0.43
N ALA A 33 -10.10 2.40 0.75
CA ALA A 33 -8.89 1.95 1.41
C ALA A 33 -7.62 2.24 0.58
N TRP A 34 -7.70 2.09 -0.74
CA TRP A 34 -6.62 2.45 -1.65
C TRP A 34 -6.32 3.95 -1.65
N SER A 35 -7.36 4.78 -1.62
CA SER A 35 -7.19 6.24 -1.51
C SER A 35 -6.42 6.64 -0.25
N GLY A 36 -6.61 5.93 0.86
CA GLY A 36 -5.83 6.11 2.09
C GLY A 36 -4.33 5.85 1.89
N ILE A 37 -3.97 4.79 1.16
CA ILE A 37 -2.57 4.50 0.78
C ILE A 37 -2.02 5.63 -0.11
N ASP A 38 -2.75 6.01 -1.16
CA ASP A 38 -2.30 7.00 -2.14
C ASP A 38 -2.01 8.37 -1.50
N VAL A 39 -2.82 8.78 -0.52
CA VAL A 39 -2.59 10.00 0.25
C VAL A 39 -1.25 9.95 1.01
N GLN A 40 -0.93 8.84 1.67
CA GLN A 40 0.33 8.71 2.42
C GLN A 40 1.54 8.62 1.47
N LEU A 41 1.41 7.91 0.35
CA LEU A 41 2.45 7.86 -0.67
C LEU A 41 2.74 9.25 -1.25
N LYS A 42 1.72 10.06 -1.54
CA LYS A 42 1.89 11.46 -1.98
C LYS A 42 2.61 12.31 -0.94
N ARG A 43 2.23 12.19 0.35
CA ARG A 43 2.91 12.89 1.45
C ARG A 43 4.40 12.52 1.48
N ARG A 44 4.71 11.22 1.39
CA ARG A 44 6.09 10.71 1.35
C ARG A 44 6.87 11.24 0.15
N HIS A 45 6.30 11.17 -1.07
CA HIS A 45 6.94 11.68 -2.27
C HIS A 45 7.22 13.19 -2.21
N ASN A 46 6.38 13.97 -1.52
CA ASN A 46 6.59 15.39 -1.32
C ASN A 46 7.67 15.69 -0.27
N LEU A 47 7.87 14.80 0.70
CA LEU A 47 8.88 14.95 1.75
C LEU A 47 10.30 14.61 1.24
N VAL A 48 10.42 13.63 0.33
CA VAL A 48 11.72 13.13 -0.15
C VAL A 48 12.67 14.21 -0.68
N PRO A 49 12.24 15.17 -1.52
CA PRO A 49 13.13 16.25 -1.98
C PRO A 49 13.73 17.07 -0.83
N ASN A 50 12.92 17.37 0.19
CA ASN A 50 13.36 18.16 1.35
C ASN A 50 14.41 17.40 2.17
N LEU A 51 14.24 16.07 2.34
CA LEU A 51 15.23 15.21 2.98
C LEU A 51 16.54 15.20 2.19
N VAL A 52 16.48 15.00 0.87
CA VAL A 52 17.67 15.00 0.00
C VAL A 52 18.40 16.34 0.08
N GLU A 53 17.70 17.47 -0.02
CA GLU A 53 18.32 18.80 0.05
C GLU A 53 18.95 19.09 1.43
N SER A 54 18.33 18.63 2.52
CA SER A 54 18.87 18.77 3.87
C SER A 54 20.21 18.04 4.01
N VAL A 55 20.33 16.80 3.47
CA VAL A 55 21.58 16.03 3.50
C VAL A 55 22.62 16.62 2.53
N ARG A 56 22.21 17.06 1.34
CA ARG A 56 23.07 17.64 0.32
C ARG A 56 23.80 18.89 0.81
N GLY A 57 23.19 19.68 1.70
CA GLY A 57 23.82 20.85 2.32
C GLY A 57 25.08 20.51 3.11
N TYR A 58 25.20 19.28 3.64
CA TYR A 58 26.31 18.81 4.47
C TYR A 58 27.24 17.83 3.74
N SER A 59 26.74 17.10 2.72
CA SER A 59 27.51 16.13 1.94
C SER A 59 27.55 16.48 0.46
N LYS A 60 28.77 16.71 -0.05
CA LYS A 60 29.01 16.95 -1.50
C LYS A 60 29.42 15.69 -2.27
N TYR A 61 29.74 14.62 -1.55
CA TYR A 61 30.32 13.40 -2.16
C TYR A 61 29.29 12.36 -2.57
N GLU A 62 28.04 12.43 -2.04
CA GLU A 62 27.00 11.43 -2.23
C GLU A 62 26.08 11.70 -3.43
N LYS A 63 26.63 12.32 -4.50
CA LYS A 63 25.85 12.74 -5.68
C LYS A 63 25.05 11.59 -6.29
N ASN A 64 25.65 10.41 -6.42
CA ASN A 64 25.00 9.24 -7.01
C ASN A 64 23.78 8.78 -6.19
N LEU A 65 23.88 8.77 -4.85
CA LEU A 65 22.78 8.42 -3.96
C LEU A 65 21.59 9.39 -4.13
N PHE A 66 21.87 10.69 -4.21
CA PHE A 66 20.81 11.70 -4.39
C PHE A 66 20.10 11.59 -5.74
N GLU A 67 20.87 11.29 -6.80
CA GLU A 67 20.33 11.04 -8.14
C GLU A 67 19.47 9.77 -8.16
N ASP A 68 19.94 8.69 -7.52
CA ASP A 68 19.20 7.43 -7.42
C ASP A 68 17.89 7.58 -6.63
N ILE A 69 17.89 8.29 -5.50
CA ILE A 69 16.67 8.58 -4.74
C ILE A 69 15.68 9.35 -5.60
N THR A 70 16.14 10.39 -6.31
CA THR A 70 15.29 11.22 -7.17
C THR A 70 14.70 10.40 -8.31
N ARG A 71 15.49 9.52 -8.92
CA ARG A 71 15.07 8.62 -9.98
C ARG A 71 14.03 7.62 -9.45
N LYS A 72 14.33 6.91 -8.35
CA LYS A 72 13.42 5.93 -7.73
C LYS A 72 12.10 6.56 -7.29
N ARG A 73 12.13 7.77 -6.73
CA ARG A 73 10.91 8.55 -6.46
C ARG A 73 10.10 8.80 -7.74
N SER A 74 10.76 9.22 -8.83
CA SER A 74 10.09 9.49 -10.10
C SER A 74 9.48 8.22 -10.72
N GLU A 75 10.16 7.08 -10.61
CA GLU A 75 9.66 5.78 -11.02
C GLU A 75 8.41 5.40 -10.20
N ALA A 76 8.49 5.48 -8.88
CA ALA A 76 7.39 5.14 -7.98
C ALA A 76 6.13 6.01 -8.20
N VAL A 77 6.31 7.31 -8.49
CA VAL A 77 5.18 8.22 -8.79
C VAL A 77 4.43 7.80 -10.05
N LYS A 78 5.15 7.35 -11.10
CA LYS A 78 4.57 7.01 -12.41
C LYS A 78 3.83 5.68 -12.44
N VAL A 79 4.07 4.80 -11.49
CA VAL A 79 3.41 3.49 -11.43
C VAL A 79 1.97 3.65 -10.99
N GLU A 80 1.03 3.18 -11.81
CA GLU A 80 -0.41 3.19 -11.51
C GLU A 80 -0.90 1.84 -10.99
N SER A 81 -0.30 0.74 -11.46
CA SER A 81 -0.69 -0.61 -11.07
C SER A 81 -0.34 -0.90 -9.60
N ILE A 82 -1.32 -1.34 -8.82
CA ILE A 82 -1.14 -1.72 -7.40
C ILE A 82 -0.05 -2.78 -7.25
N LYS A 83 0.00 -3.75 -8.17
CA LYS A 83 0.96 -4.84 -8.15
C LYS A 83 2.41 -4.38 -8.34
N GLU A 84 2.63 -3.36 -9.17
CA GLU A 84 3.96 -2.81 -9.45
C GLU A 84 4.32 -1.68 -8.48
N LYS A 85 3.34 -1.03 -7.87
CA LYS A 85 3.56 0.08 -6.93
C LYS A 85 4.24 -0.38 -5.66
N ALA A 86 3.85 -1.53 -5.12
CA ALA A 86 4.45 -2.06 -3.90
C ALA A 86 5.97 -2.29 -4.00
N PRO A 87 6.52 -2.97 -5.02
CA PRO A 87 7.98 -3.09 -5.20
C PRO A 87 8.66 -1.75 -5.46
N ALA A 88 8.08 -0.84 -6.26
CA ALA A 88 8.66 0.48 -6.52
C ALA A 88 8.78 1.32 -5.24
N GLU A 89 7.78 1.27 -4.38
CA GLU A 89 7.79 1.94 -3.07
C GLU A 89 8.78 1.29 -2.09
N SER A 90 8.96 -0.03 -2.17
CA SER A 90 9.99 -0.74 -1.39
C SER A 90 11.40 -0.31 -1.78
N ASP A 91 11.66 -0.18 -3.08
CA ASP A 91 12.96 0.31 -3.59
C ASP A 91 13.25 1.72 -3.06
N LEU A 92 12.27 2.63 -3.13
CA LEU A 92 12.41 3.98 -2.59
C LEU A 92 12.69 3.96 -1.08
N SER A 93 12.00 3.11 -0.32
CA SER A 93 12.26 2.94 1.13
C SER A 93 13.67 2.47 1.41
N GLY A 94 14.21 1.55 0.60
CA GLY A 94 15.60 1.10 0.69
C GLY A 94 16.59 2.23 0.49
N MET A 95 16.35 3.09 -0.52
CA MET A 95 17.21 4.26 -0.79
C MET A 95 17.12 5.29 0.34
N LEU A 96 15.96 5.53 0.93
CA LEU A 96 15.82 6.43 2.08
C LEU A 96 16.55 5.91 3.31
N LYS A 97 16.56 4.59 3.57
CA LYS A 97 17.38 4.01 4.63
C LYS A 97 18.87 4.30 4.40
N SER A 98 19.36 4.15 3.16
CA SER A 98 20.75 4.49 2.80
C SER A 98 21.05 5.97 3.03
N LEU A 99 20.10 6.88 2.76
CA LEU A 99 20.26 8.32 3.05
C LEU A 99 20.49 8.59 4.54
N PHE A 100 19.73 7.89 5.43
CA PHE A 100 19.90 8.04 6.87
C PHE A 100 21.24 7.47 7.36
N VAL A 101 21.70 6.35 6.79
CA VAL A 101 23.04 5.81 7.09
C VAL A 101 24.13 6.82 6.73
N VAL A 102 24.01 7.50 5.59
CA VAL A 102 24.94 8.59 5.20
C VAL A 102 24.86 9.75 6.19
N ALA A 103 23.64 10.17 6.57
CA ALA A 103 23.46 11.27 7.53
C ALA A 103 24.11 11.01 8.89
N GLU A 104 24.27 9.73 9.29
CA GLU A 104 24.98 9.36 10.53
C GLU A 104 26.45 9.80 10.56
N ASN A 105 27.09 9.96 9.40
CA ASN A 105 28.46 10.42 9.29
C ASN A 105 28.63 11.94 9.44
N TYR A 106 27.52 12.70 9.58
CA TYR A 106 27.50 14.16 9.65
C TYR A 106 26.84 14.63 10.96
N PRO A 107 27.62 14.79 12.05
CA PRO A 107 27.07 15.13 13.38
C PRO A 107 26.26 16.45 13.39
N ASP A 108 26.72 17.46 12.62
CA ASP A 108 26.05 18.75 12.54
C ASP A 108 24.66 18.65 11.86
N LEU A 109 24.52 17.77 10.86
CA LEU A 109 23.23 17.47 10.24
C LEU A 109 22.30 16.77 11.24
N LYS A 110 22.81 15.80 11.99
CA LYS A 110 22.02 15.08 13.03
C LYS A 110 21.52 16.01 14.13
N ALA A 111 22.26 17.06 14.44
CA ALA A 111 21.87 18.08 15.42
C ALA A 111 20.92 19.12 14.84
N SER A 112 20.72 19.15 13.52
CA SER A 112 19.84 20.10 12.85
C SER A 112 18.39 19.81 13.17
N GLN A 113 17.69 20.78 13.78
CA GLN A 113 16.25 20.64 14.10
C GLN A 113 15.42 20.37 12.85
N ASN A 114 15.71 21.03 11.74
CA ASN A 114 15.01 20.83 10.48
C ASN A 114 15.14 19.39 9.97
N PHE A 115 16.31 18.77 10.06
CA PHE A 115 16.51 17.38 9.65
C PHE A 115 15.77 16.41 10.58
N LEU A 116 15.79 16.65 11.89
CA LEU A 116 15.04 15.85 12.87
C LEU A 116 13.53 15.93 12.63
N ASP A 117 13.01 17.10 12.31
CA ASP A 117 11.59 17.28 12.01
C ASP A 117 11.18 16.54 10.73
N LEU A 118 12.02 16.58 9.67
CA LEU A 118 11.79 15.81 8.44
C LEU A 118 11.85 14.31 8.69
N GLN A 119 12.77 13.83 9.53
CA GLN A 119 12.88 12.44 9.92
C GLN A 119 11.62 11.98 10.69
N ASN A 120 11.17 12.76 11.65
CA ASN A 120 9.95 12.48 12.43
C ASN A 120 8.71 12.43 11.53
N GLN A 121 8.59 13.37 10.57
CA GLN A 121 7.51 13.36 9.59
C GLN A 121 7.54 12.11 8.72
N LEU A 122 8.73 11.64 8.31
CA LEU A 122 8.82 10.40 7.54
C LEU A 122 8.38 9.20 8.36
N VAL A 123 8.80 9.10 9.62
CA VAL A 123 8.36 8.03 10.54
C VAL A 123 6.84 8.03 10.68
N GLU A 124 6.23 9.19 10.90
CA GLU A 124 4.77 9.31 10.97
C GLU A 124 4.09 8.83 9.68
N ILE A 125 4.60 9.23 8.51
CA ILE A 125 4.07 8.81 7.22
C ILE A 125 4.18 7.29 7.05
N GLU A 126 5.32 6.67 7.41
CA GLU A 126 5.52 5.23 7.32
C GLU A 126 4.55 4.47 8.24
N ASP A 127 4.32 4.95 9.46
CA ASP A 127 3.34 4.37 10.38
C ASP A 127 1.93 4.43 9.81
N GLN A 128 1.51 5.61 9.31
CA GLN A 128 0.20 5.78 8.69
C GLN A 128 0.05 4.91 7.43
N LEU A 129 1.12 4.75 6.65
CA LEU A 129 1.15 3.88 5.49
C LEU A 129 0.97 2.40 5.88
N GLN A 130 1.59 1.95 6.99
CA GLN A 130 1.39 0.60 7.54
C GLN A 130 -0.07 0.37 7.96
N TYR A 131 -0.72 1.34 8.59
CA TYR A 131 -2.14 1.26 8.94
C TYR A 131 -3.02 1.19 7.68
N ALA A 132 -2.79 2.07 6.71
CA ALA A 132 -3.54 2.09 5.46
C ALA A 132 -3.41 0.78 4.66
N ARG A 133 -2.21 0.18 4.62
CA ARG A 133 -1.95 -1.12 3.99
C ARG A 133 -2.73 -2.25 4.67
N ARG A 134 -2.71 -2.30 6.00
CA ARG A 134 -3.48 -3.33 6.75
C ARG A 134 -4.97 -3.21 6.48
N TYR A 135 -5.49 -1.98 6.44
CA TYR A 135 -6.90 -1.73 6.14
C TYR A 135 -7.26 -2.15 4.71
N TYR A 136 -6.45 -1.76 3.72
CA TYR A 136 -6.61 -2.17 2.32
C TYR A 136 -6.60 -3.69 2.16
N ASN A 137 -5.59 -4.35 2.69
CA ASN A 137 -5.46 -5.81 2.61
C ASN A 137 -6.62 -6.52 3.34
N GLY A 138 -7.14 -5.95 4.41
CA GLY A 138 -8.35 -6.43 5.08
C GLY A 138 -9.59 -6.34 4.19
N ALA A 139 -9.77 -5.20 3.49
CA ALA A 139 -10.87 -5.02 2.54
C ALA A 139 -10.78 -5.99 1.35
N VAL A 140 -9.59 -6.13 0.76
CA VAL A 140 -9.32 -7.09 -0.33
C VAL A 140 -9.59 -8.52 0.12
N ARG A 141 -9.11 -8.92 1.31
CA ARG A 141 -9.37 -10.26 1.85
C ARG A 141 -10.86 -10.53 1.97
N ASN A 142 -11.63 -9.62 2.55
CA ASN A 142 -13.07 -9.81 2.75
C ASN A 142 -13.82 -9.92 1.41
N TYR A 143 -13.43 -9.11 0.43
CA TYR A 143 -13.95 -9.19 -0.92
C TYR A 143 -13.59 -10.53 -1.61
N ASN A 144 -12.33 -10.94 -1.56
CA ASN A 144 -11.87 -12.20 -2.18
C ASN A 144 -12.56 -13.42 -1.56
N ILE A 145 -12.73 -13.43 -0.22
CA ILE A 145 -13.54 -14.47 0.46
C ILE A 145 -14.96 -14.52 -0.12
N ARG A 146 -15.61 -13.38 -0.35
CA ARG A 146 -16.96 -13.35 -0.94
C ARG A 146 -16.98 -13.85 -2.39
N VAL A 147 -15.93 -13.56 -3.17
CA VAL A 147 -15.79 -14.07 -4.55
C VAL A 147 -15.66 -15.59 -4.58
N GLU A 148 -15.01 -16.19 -3.57
CA GLU A 148 -14.72 -17.62 -3.53
C GLU A 148 -15.81 -18.44 -2.80
N SER A 149 -16.45 -17.84 -1.78
CA SER A 149 -17.37 -18.57 -0.90
C SER A 149 -18.69 -18.92 -1.60
N PHE A 150 -19.18 -20.13 -1.31
CA PHE A 150 -20.55 -20.52 -1.67
C PHE A 150 -21.57 -19.91 -0.69
N PRO A 151 -22.72 -19.42 -1.14
CA PRO A 151 -23.21 -19.41 -2.52
C PRO A 151 -22.90 -18.13 -3.30
N SER A 152 -22.19 -17.14 -2.72
CA SER A 152 -21.90 -15.84 -3.35
C SER A 152 -21.03 -15.96 -4.61
N ASN A 153 -20.21 -17.02 -4.73
CA ASN A 153 -19.39 -17.29 -5.89
C ASN A 153 -20.19 -17.51 -7.19
N ILE A 154 -21.45 -17.93 -7.08
CA ILE A 154 -22.35 -18.03 -8.24
C ILE A 154 -22.61 -16.64 -8.81
N ILE A 155 -22.93 -15.68 -7.94
CA ILE A 155 -23.18 -14.29 -8.33
C ILE A 155 -21.87 -13.64 -8.84
N ALA A 156 -20.74 -13.94 -8.20
CA ALA A 156 -19.44 -13.47 -8.65
C ALA A 156 -19.15 -13.88 -10.11
N ARG A 157 -19.44 -15.13 -10.47
CA ARG A 157 -19.26 -15.62 -11.85
C ARG A 157 -20.23 -14.98 -12.85
N ILE A 158 -21.50 -14.81 -12.47
CA ILE A 158 -22.51 -14.21 -13.35
C ILE A 158 -22.16 -12.76 -13.70
N PHE A 159 -21.65 -11.99 -12.73
CA PHE A 159 -21.31 -10.57 -12.90
C PHE A 159 -19.81 -10.31 -13.13
N ASP A 160 -19.03 -11.35 -13.41
CA ASP A 160 -17.56 -11.29 -13.68
C ASP A 160 -16.76 -10.59 -12.56
N TYR A 161 -17.15 -10.78 -11.31
CA TYR A 161 -16.34 -10.33 -10.16
C TYR A 161 -15.14 -11.26 -9.99
N LYS A 162 -13.94 -10.68 -10.13
CA LYS A 162 -12.65 -11.36 -9.96
C LYS A 162 -11.99 -10.89 -8.68
N GLN A 163 -11.09 -11.73 -8.15
CA GLN A 163 -10.26 -11.37 -7.00
C GLN A 163 -9.44 -10.11 -7.26
N ASP A 164 -9.29 -9.29 -6.22
CA ASP A 164 -8.38 -8.16 -6.21
C ASP A 164 -7.02 -8.54 -5.59
N ASN A 165 -5.99 -7.80 -5.97
CA ASN A 165 -4.62 -8.03 -5.52
C ASN A 165 -4.35 -7.36 -4.17
N PHE A 166 -3.62 -8.06 -3.32
CA PHE A 166 -3.08 -7.49 -2.09
C PHE A 166 -1.95 -6.49 -2.39
N PHE A 167 -1.79 -5.52 -1.50
CA PHE A 167 -0.65 -4.63 -1.51
C PHE A 167 0.46 -5.26 -0.64
N GLU A 168 1.28 -6.10 -1.26
CA GLU A 168 2.38 -6.81 -0.59
C GLU A 168 3.72 -6.16 -0.95
N ILE A 169 4.51 -5.81 0.08
CA ILE A 169 5.94 -5.52 -0.10
C ILE A 169 6.66 -6.84 0.04
N SER A 170 7.13 -7.37 -1.07
CA SER A 170 8.01 -8.53 -1.06
C SER A 170 9.43 -8.11 -0.70
N LEU A 171 9.68 -7.79 0.56
CA LEU A 171 11.04 -7.85 1.08
C LEU A 171 11.40 -9.34 1.19
N ALA A 172 12.10 -9.85 0.19
CA ALA A 172 12.60 -11.23 0.18
C ALA A 172 13.43 -11.54 1.45
N THR A 173 13.96 -10.51 2.11
CA THR A 173 14.72 -10.56 3.36
C THR A 173 13.85 -10.76 4.61
N GLU A 174 12.56 -10.39 4.60
CA GLU A 174 11.68 -10.59 5.77
C GLU A 174 11.08 -12.00 5.83
N ARG A 175 11.21 -12.79 4.77
CA ARG A 175 10.77 -14.20 4.73
C ARG A 175 11.86 -15.20 5.20
N VAL A 176 13.07 -14.72 5.41
CA VAL A 176 14.15 -15.57 5.96
C VAL A 176 13.97 -15.60 7.45
N THR A 177 13.47 -16.72 7.98
CA THR A 177 13.48 -17.01 9.43
C THR A 177 14.93 -16.94 9.89
N PRO A 178 15.28 -16.13 10.91
CA PRO A 178 16.62 -16.11 11.44
C PRO A 178 16.97 -17.53 11.96
N GLU A 179 18.00 -18.15 11.40
CA GLU A 179 18.57 -19.37 11.97
C GLU A 179 19.12 -19.03 13.37
N VAL A 180 18.40 -19.44 14.39
CA VAL A 180 18.92 -19.41 15.76
C VAL A 180 19.94 -20.55 15.85
N LYS A 181 21.21 -20.22 15.71
CA LYS A 181 22.30 -21.16 16.13
C LYS A 181 22.33 -21.17 17.66
N ILE A 182 21.86 -22.27 18.23
CA ILE A 182 22.06 -22.64 19.66
C ILE A 182 23.47 -23.18 19.80
#